data_dea4b2e3a316d81f7bdb95c4182f029b
#
_entry.id   dea4b2e3a316d81f7bdb95c4182f029b
#
_cell.length_a   1.000
_cell.length_b   1.000
_cell.length_c   1.000
_cell.angle_alpha   90.00
_cell.angle_beta   90.00
_cell.angle_gamma   90.00
#
_symmetry.space_group_name_H-M   'P 1'
#
loop_
_entity.id
_entity.type
_entity.pdbx_description
1 polymer ?
#
loop_
_entity_poly.entity_id
_entity_poly.type
_entity_poly.pdbx_seq_one_letter_code
_entity_poly.pdbx_strand_id
1 'polypeptide(L)'
;GKINYTVWSDVFVCPECTEEVVFWEAAVDKDLRGVNSEFPCPKCNLFPLNKGNMERVWETSYDKDLNDTIRQTKRVPVFINYTIPSSKKRFTKKIDKSDLDLIEQIKSTNYPYNYPIDQIPLGDKTGEPLRIGISNAHHFYTKRNLYVLSALWNAFVNLPLGRLSITSVLIKTASLLHNIGLKDGKINLAGALPNALYIPSNVAERNLFELVSGKIDDLKRANFERNKIRQIINTSSLSGSFSETMVPNSLDYIFIDPPFGSNLHYSELSFLWEAWFGVMTDKQPEAIENRTQKKGIGEYRRLMTQCFERAYTLLRPGRWMTVEFSNTKAIVWNNIQTALNDAGFVISNTSVLKKGQGSFNAQTNPTSVKQDLIISAYKPNGGFEK
;
A
#
# COMPACT_ATOMS: atom_id res chain seq x y z
N GLY A 1 6.88 -30.75 7.54
CA GLY A 1 7.71 -29.61 7.15
C GLY A 1 7.10 -28.27 7.54
N LYS A 2 7.87 -27.21 7.48
CA LYS A 2 7.40 -25.84 7.76
C LYS A 2 7.06 -25.14 6.44
N ILE A 3 5.84 -24.65 6.28
CA ILE A 3 5.42 -23.89 5.11
C ILE A 3 6.12 -22.51 5.14
N ASN A 4 6.81 -22.17 4.05
CA ASN A 4 7.41 -20.85 3.85
C ASN A 4 6.40 -19.89 3.22
N TYR A 5 5.67 -20.37 2.20
CA TYR A 5 4.55 -19.67 1.59
C TYR A 5 3.65 -20.62 0.81
N THR A 6 2.39 -20.21 0.63
CA THR A 6 1.40 -20.82 -0.25
C THR A 6 1.06 -19.84 -1.36
N VAL A 7 0.99 -20.29 -2.61
CA VAL A 7 0.49 -19.50 -3.73
C VAL A 7 -1.00 -19.73 -3.88
N TRP A 8 -1.76 -18.65 -3.96
CA TRP A 8 -3.20 -18.64 -4.26
C TRP A 8 -3.43 -18.05 -5.63
N SER A 9 -4.40 -18.59 -6.35
CA SER A 9 -4.73 -18.20 -7.72
C SER A 9 -6.20 -17.83 -7.86
N ASP A 10 -6.50 -16.79 -8.64
CA ASP A 10 -7.86 -16.52 -9.10
C ASP A 10 -8.36 -17.67 -9.97
N VAL A 11 -9.68 -17.86 -9.95
CA VAL A 11 -10.39 -18.80 -10.80
C VAL A 11 -11.30 -18.01 -11.75
N PHE A 12 -11.25 -18.36 -13.02
CA PHE A 12 -12.05 -17.75 -14.10
C PHE A 12 -13.00 -18.77 -14.71
N VAL A 13 -13.94 -18.29 -15.50
CA VAL A 13 -14.89 -19.12 -16.28
C VAL A 13 -14.46 -19.07 -17.76
N CYS A 14 -14.34 -20.23 -18.38
CA CYS A 14 -14.15 -20.31 -19.82
C CYS A 14 -15.43 -19.81 -20.53
N PRO A 15 -15.33 -18.86 -21.47
CA PRO A 15 -16.54 -18.32 -22.15
C PRO A 15 -17.23 -19.33 -23.05
N GLU A 16 -16.55 -20.39 -23.49
CA GLU A 16 -17.09 -21.40 -24.38
C GLU A 16 -17.72 -22.58 -23.63
N CYS A 17 -16.94 -23.24 -22.75
CA CYS A 17 -17.39 -24.47 -22.10
C CYS A 17 -17.86 -24.27 -20.65
N THR A 18 -17.84 -23.04 -20.15
CA THR A 18 -18.24 -22.64 -18.78
C THR A 18 -17.45 -23.33 -17.65
N GLU A 19 -16.37 -24.06 -17.97
CA GLU A 19 -15.52 -24.72 -16.98
C GLU A 19 -14.71 -23.70 -16.17
N GLU A 20 -14.44 -24.03 -14.91
CA GLU A 20 -13.54 -23.25 -14.07
C GLU A 20 -12.09 -23.39 -14.54
N VAL A 21 -11.44 -22.27 -14.75
CA VAL A 21 -10.04 -22.17 -15.18
C VAL A 21 -9.21 -21.56 -14.05
N VAL A 22 -8.38 -22.36 -13.39
CA VAL A 22 -7.42 -21.90 -12.40
C VAL A 22 -6.29 -21.17 -13.13
N PHE A 23 -6.16 -19.85 -12.90
CA PHE A 23 -5.23 -19.00 -13.67
C PHE A 23 -3.77 -19.47 -13.58
N TRP A 24 -3.33 -19.93 -12.40
CA TRP A 24 -1.99 -20.50 -12.22
C TRP A 24 -1.73 -21.69 -13.15
N GLU A 25 -2.67 -22.61 -13.24
CA GLU A 25 -2.50 -23.85 -14.00
C GLU A 25 -2.57 -23.64 -15.50
N ALA A 26 -3.38 -22.68 -15.96
CA ALA A 26 -3.58 -22.40 -17.36
C ALA A 26 -2.55 -21.41 -17.95
N ALA A 27 -2.21 -20.35 -17.21
CA ALA A 27 -1.41 -19.24 -17.72
C ALA A 27 0.07 -19.27 -17.31
N VAL A 28 0.42 -19.94 -16.19
CA VAL A 28 1.81 -19.97 -15.73
C VAL A 28 2.62 -21.02 -16.53
N ASP A 29 3.77 -20.59 -17.06
CA ASP A 29 4.70 -21.49 -17.73
C ASP A 29 5.17 -22.61 -16.80
N LYS A 30 5.21 -23.86 -17.30
CA LYS A 30 5.57 -25.05 -16.50
C LYS A 30 6.96 -24.97 -15.89
N ASP A 31 7.86 -24.27 -16.57
CA ASP A 31 9.24 -24.04 -16.11
C ASP A 31 9.37 -22.75 -15.26
N LEU A 32 8.25 -22.11 -14.88
CA LEU A 32 8.21 -20.87 -14.10
C LEU A 32 9.00 -19.72 -14.74
N ARG A 33 9.04 -19.64 -16.07
CA ARG A 33 9.73 -18.57 -16.79
C ARG A 33 8.92 -17.29 -16.83
N GLY A 34 7.58 -17.40 -16.75
CA GLY A 34 6.67 -16.27 -16.83
C GLY A 34 5.20 -16.67 -16.77
N VAL A 35 4.35 -15.67 -17.00
CA VAL A 35 2.92 -15.83 -17.16
C VAL A 35 2.59 -15.55 -18.63
N ASN A 36 1.97 -16.48 -19.31
CA ASN A 36 1.54 -16.33 -20.69
C ASN A 36 0.39 -15.32 -20.73
N SER A 37 0.46 -14.37 -21.65
CA SER A 37 -0.63 -13.40 -21.88
C SER A 37 -1.86 -14.07 -22.48
N GLU A 38 -1.64 -15.13 -23.27
CA GLU A 38 -2.66 -15.94 -23.91
C GLU A 38 -2.37 -17.43 -23.69
N PHE A 39 -3.41 -18.22 -23.45
CA PHE A 39 -3.30 -19.65 -23.14
C PHE A 39 -4.57 -20.38 -23.59
N PRO A 40 -4.52 -21.72 -23.80
CA PRO A 40 -5.70 -22.52 -24.12
C PRO A 40 -6.54 -22.83 -22.88
N CYS A 41 -7.81 -23.04 -23.08
CA CYS A 41 -8.69 -23.64 -22.07
C CYS A 41 -8.23 -25.07 -21.75
N PRO A 42 -8.02 -25.46 -20.47
CA PRO A 42 -7.56 -26.80 -20.15
C PRO A 42 -8.58 -27.91 -20.49
N LYS A 43 -9.87 -27.56 -20.69
CA LYS A 43 -10.94 -28.54 -21.02
C LYS A 43 -11.30 -28.58 -22.50
N CYS A 44 -11.64 -27.46 -23.11
CA CYS A 44 -12.13 -27.42 -24.49
C CYS A 44 -11.08 -26.96 -25.51
N ASN A 45 -9.88 -26.61 -25.06
CA ASN A 45 -8.77 -26.10 -25.89
C ASN A 45 -9.09 -24.79 -26.65
N LEU A 46 -10.15 -24.07 -26.29
CA LEU A 46 -10.39 -22.73 -26.82
C LEU A 46 -9.14 -21.86 -26.65
N PHE A 47 -8.68 -21.25 -27.73
CA PHE A 47 -7.54 -20.34 -27.76
C PHE A 47 -7.86 -19.14 -28.65
N PRO A 48 -7.45 -17.92 -28.29
CA PRO A 48 -6.72 -17.56 -27.06
C PRO A 48 -7.66 -17.21 -25.90
N LEU A 49 -7.38 -17.72 -24.70
CA LEU A 49 -7.92 -17.18 -23.46
C LEU A 49 -6.95 -16.17 -22.85
N ASN A 50 -7.48 -15.12 -22.26
CA ASN A 50 -6.74 -14.13 -21.49
C ASN A 50 -7.63 -13.51 -20.42
N LYS A 51 -7.08 -12.71 -19.52
CA LYS A 51 -7.85 -12.07 -18.44
C LYS A 51 -8.93 -11.11 -18.92
N GLY A 52 -8.85 -10.60 -20.14
CA GLY A 52 -9.80 -9.64 -20.69
C GLY A 52 -11.04 -10.29 -21.28
N ASN A 53 -10.94 -11.58 -21.71
CA ASN A 53 -12.06 -12.31 -22.31
C ASN A 53 -12.64 -13.41 -21.41
N MET A 54 -12.23 -13.47 -20.14
CA MET A 54 -12.76 -14.38 -19.13
C MET A 54 -13.36 -13.60 -17.97
N GLU A 55 -14.41 -14.13 -17.37
CA GLU A 55 -15.00 -13.62 -16.13
C GLU A 55 -14.44 -14.37 -14.92
N ARG A 56 -14.28 -13.67 -13.76
CA ARG A 56 -13.93 -14.33 -12.51
C ARG A 56 -15.08 -15.14 -11.97
N VAL A 57 -14.78 -16.29 -11.41
CA VAL A 57 -15.75 -17.05 -10.60
C VAL A 57 -16.04 -16.29 -9.31
N TRP A 58 -17.31 -16.21 -8.93
CA TRP A 58 -17.75 -15.56 -7.71
C TRP A 58 -18.27 -16.59 -6.72
N GLU A 59 -17.89 -16.43 -5.47
CA GLU A 59 -18.38 -17.23 -4.35
C GLU A 59 -19.16 -16.34 -3.38
N THR A 60 -20.27 -16.90 -2.88
CA THR A 60 -21.07 -16.28 -1.84
C THR A 60 -20.80 -17.00 -0.52
N SER A 61 -20.48 -16.27 0.53
CA SER A 61 -20.22 -16.82 1.86
C SER A 61 -20.80 -15.92 2.94
N TYR A 62 -21.10 -16.52 4.10
CA TYR A 62 -21.54 -15.76 5.26
C TYR A 62 -20.32 -15.26 6.04
N ASP A 63 -20.22 -13.95 6.20
CA ASP A 63 -19.22 -13.32 7.02
C ASP A 63 -19.75 -13.12 8.45
N LYS A 64 -19.20 -13.88 9.39
CA LYS A 64 -19.62 -13.86 10.79
C LYS A 64 -19.36 -12.51 11.47
N ASP A 65 -18.29 -11.85 11.08
CA ASP A 65 -17.83 -10.60 11.69
C ASP A 65 -18.71 -9.41 11.28
N LEU A 66 -19.23 -9.46 10.06
CA LEU A 66 -20.17 -8.46 9.53
C LEU A 66 -21.62 -8.85 9.79
N ASN A 67 -21.89 -10.10 10.17
CA ASN A 67 -23.23 -10.67 10.25
C ASN A 67 -24.02 -10.50 8.93
N ASP A 68 -23.34 -10.72 7.80
CA ASP A 68 -23.87 -10.48 6.47
C ASP A 68 -23.36 -11.50 5.44
N THR A 69 -24.09 -11.63 4.35
CA THR A 69 -23.67 -12.44 3.21
C THR A 69 -22.85 -11.62 2.24
N ILE A 70 -21.60 -12.03 2.03
CA ILE A 70 -20.66 -11.36 1.13
C ILE A 70 -20.48 -12.15 -0.16
N ARG A 71 -20.12 -11.44 -1.22
CA ARG A 71 -19.74 -12.02 -2.51
C ARG A 71 -18.35 -11.59 -2.90
N GLN A 72 -17.45 -12.56 -3.06
CA GLN A 72 -16.04 -12.33 -3.39
C GLN A 72 -15.61 -13.20 -4.57
N THR A 73 -14.55 -12.80 -5.27
CA THR A 73 -13.99 -13.66 -6.33
C THR A 73 -13.30 -14.88 -5.73
N LYS A 74 -13.55 -16.03 -6.36
CA LYS A 74 -12.98 -17.32 -5.95
C LYS A 74 -11.48 -17.34 -6.09
N ARG A 75 -10.80 -17.83 -5.04
CA ARG A 75 -9.36 -18.09 -5.01
C ARG A 75 -9.09 -19.45 -4.44
N VAL A 76 -8.17 -20.17 -5.09
CA VAL A 76 -7.75 -21.50 -4.65
C VAL A 76 -6.25 -21.54 -4.39
N PRO A 77 -5.80 -22.30 -3.39
CA PRO A 77 -4.38 -22.57 -3.18
C PRO A 77 -3.90 -23.54 -4.27
N VAL A 78 -2.72 -23.27 -4.85
CA VAL A 78 -2.21 -24.06 -5.99
C VAL A 78 -0.84 -24.65 -5.77
N PHE A 79 -0.04 -24.06 -4.85
CA PHE A 79 1.35 -24.42 -4.72
C PHE A 79 1.86 -24.09 -3.32
N ILE A 80 2.68 -24.98 -2.74
CA ILE A 80 3.32 -24.77 -1.43
C ILE A 80 4.83 -24.85 -1.60
N ASN A 81 5.53 -23.87 -1.01
CA ASN A 81 6.95 -23.95 -0.75
C ASN A 81 7.18 -24.19 0.74
N TYR A 82 8.00 -25.16 1.07
CA TYR A 82 8.23 -25.58 2.45
C TYR A 82 9.69 -25.98 2.73
N THR A 83 10.05 -26.04 3.99
CA THR A 83 11.36 -26.47 4.47
C THR A 83 11.17 -27.63 5.45
N ILE A 84 12.03 -28.67 5.38
CA ILE A 84 12.04 -29.76 6.37
C ILE A 84 13.04 -29.41 7.49
N PRO A 85 12.76 -29.75 8.76
CA PRO A 85 13.64 -29.40 9.89
C PRO A 85 15.08 -29.92 9.74
N SER A 86 15.26 -31.07 9.10
CA SER A 86 16.57 -31.72 8.87
C SER A 86 17.34 -31.13 7.69
N SER A 87 16.78 -30.20 6.93
CA SER A 87 17.39 -29.67 5.71
C SER A 87 17.22 -28.17 5.60
N LYS A 88 18.29 -27.47 5.14
CA LYS A 88 18.21 -26.06 4.76
C LYS A 88 17.62 -25.86 3.35
N LYS A 89 17.36 -26.94 2.61
CA LYS A 89 16.80 -26.87 1.26
C LYS A 89 15.30 -26.57 1.32
N ARG A 90 14.86 -25.80 0.34
CA ARG A 90 13.44 -25.52 0.10
C ARG A 90 12.88 -26.54 -0.88
N PHE A 91 11.71 -27.02 -0.58
CA PHE A 91 10.96 -27.97 -1.39
C PHE A 91 9.65 -27.33 -1.85
N THR A 92 9.07 -27.91 -2.86
CA THR A 92 7.80 -27.45 -3.43
C THR A 92 6.87 -28.64 -3.62
N LYS A 93 5.58 -28.40 -3.48
CA LYS A 93 4.54 -29.38 -3.80
C LYS A 93 3.30 -28.70 -4.37
N LYS A 94 2.51 -29.44 -5.13
CA LYS A 94 1.12 -29.08 -5.44
C LYS A 94 0.28 -29.26 -4.18
N ILE A 95 -0.86 -28.59 -4.15
CA ILE A 95 -1.86 -28.75 -3.09
C ILE A 95 -2.44 -30.16 -3.12
N ASP A 96 -2.54 -30.78 -1.97
CA ASP A 96 -3.19 -32.08 -1.77
C ASP A 96 -4.40 -31.96 -0.83
N LYS A 97 -5.12 -33.07 -0.65
CA LYS A 97 -6.34 -33.11 0.17
C LYS A 97 -6.05 -32.69 1.62
N SER A 98 -4.92 -33.09 2.19
CA SER A 98 -4.58 -32.75 3.57
C SER A 98 -4.33 -31.25 3.77
N ASP A 99 -3.81 -30.56 2.74
CA ASP A 99 -3.66 -29.12 2.77
C ASP A 99 -5.01 -28.39 2.73
N LEU A 100 -5.95 -28.89 1.90
CA LEU A 100 -7.31 -28.36 1.82
C LEU A 100 -8.06 -28.56 3.13
N ASP A 101 -8.00 -29.76 3.69
CA ASP A 101 -8.63 -30.09 4.98
C ASP A 101 -8.12 -29.17 6.11
N LEU A 102 -6.81 -28.90 6.13
CA LEU A 102 -6.21 -27.94 7.09
C LEU A 102 -6.73 -26.52 6.88
N ILE A 103 -6.85 -26.06 5.64
CA ILE A 103 -7.39 -24.73 5.33
C ILE A 103 -8.83 -24.61 5.82
N GLU A 104 -9.68 -25.62 5.57
CA GLU A 104 -11.07 -25.63 6.02
C GLU A 104 -11.17 -25.69 7.55
N GLN A 105 -10.32 -26.47 8.21
CA GLN A 105 -10.22 -26.48 9.66
C GLN A 105 -9.87 -25.08 10.21
N ILE A 106 -8.92 -24.37 9.61
CA ILE A 106 -8.57 -22.99 10.01
C ILE A 106 -9.76 -22.06 9.81
N LYS A 107 -10.47 -22.14 8.68
CA LYS A 107 -11.64 -21.31 8.41
C LYS A 107 -12.78 -21.51 9.42
N SER A 108 -12.98 -22.76 9.87
CA SER A 108 -14.00 -23.13 10.84
C SER A 108 -13.63 -22.85 12.30
N THR A 109 -12.35 -22.56 12.58
CA THR A 109 -11.88 -22.30 13.94
C THR A 109 -12.47 -21.01 14.50
N ASN A 110 -13.01 -21.06 15.70
CA ASN A 110 -13.40 -19.87 16.44
C ASN A 110 -12.14 -19.24 17.05
N TYR A 111 -11.90 -17.96 16.73
CA TYR A 111 -10.66 -17.28 17.05
C TYR A 111 -10.89 -16.19 18.11
N PRO A 112 -10.08 -16.18 19.21
CA PRO A 112 -10.38 -15.35 20.37
C PRO A 112 -9.88 -13.90 20.30
N TYR A 113 -9.12 -13.55 19.25
CA TYR A 113 -8.51 -12.22 19.16
C TYR A 113 -9.23 -11.35 18.13
N ASN A 114 -9.41 -10.08 18.48
CA ASN A 114 -10.02 -9.10 17.58
C ASN A 114 -9.05 -8.69 16.47
N TYR A 115 -9.61 -8.38 15.33
CA TYR A 115 -8.96 -7.80 14.16
C TYR A 115 -9.85 -6.74 13.52
N PRO A 116 -9.30 -5.82 12.70
CA PRO A 116 -10.10 -4.78 12.09
C PRO A 116 -11.10 -5.33 11.07
N ILE A 117 -12.35 -4.87 11.18
CA ILE A 117 -13.43 -5.18 10.24
C ILE A 117 -13.95 -3.92 9.53
N ASP A 118 -13.20 -2.83 9.62
CA ASP A 118 -13.57 -1.54 9.05
C ASP A 118 -13.82 -1.66 7.55
N GLN A 119 -14.87 -0.98 7.10
CA GLN A 119 -15.21 -0.92 5.68
C GLN A 119 -14.18 -0.07 4.93
N ILE A 120 -13.75 -0.55 3.77
CA ILE A 120 -12.85 0.20 2.89
C ILE A 120 -13.51 1.52 2.45
N PRO A 121 -12.82 2.65 2.59
CA PRO A 121 -13.39 3.92 2.18
C PRO A 121 -13.56 3.98 0.66
N LEU A 122 -14.67 4.55 0.20
CA LEU A 122 -14.81 4.87 -1.23
C LEU A 122 -13.74 5.90 -1.62
N GLY A 123 -13.05 5.63 -2.73
CA GLY A 123 -11.95 6.45 -3.19
C GLY A 123 -11.46 6.06 -4.60
N ASP A 124 -10.57 6.86 -5.14
CA ASP A 124 -10.02 6.65 -6.49
C ASP A 124 -9.05 5.44 -6.56
N LYS A 125 -8.42 5.04 -5.43
CA LYS A 125 -7.50 3.90 -5.34
C LYS A 125 -8.15 2.64 -4.77
N THR A 126 -9.32 2.74 -4.16
CA THR A 126 -10.02 1.62 -3.51
C THR A 126 -11.00 0.89 -4.43
N GLY A 127 -11.23 1.40 -5.64
CA GLY A 127 -12.16 0.79 -6.59
C GLY A 127 -11.73 -0.60 -7.06
N GLU A 128 -10.45 -0.92 -7.10
CA GLU A 128 -9.96 -2.21 -7.57
C GLU A 128 -10.27 -3.36 -6.60
N PRO A 129 -9.92 -3.29 -5.30
CA PRO A 129 -10.34 -4.32 -4.35
C PRO A 129 -11.87 -4.45 -4.27
N LEU A 130 -12.63 -3.35 -4.31
CA LEU A 130 -14.09 -3.39 -4.30
C LEU A 130 -14.67 -4.17 -5.49
N ARG A 131 -14.07 -4.06 -6.69
CA ARG A 131 -14.53 -4.80 -7.89
C ARG A 131 -14.36 -6.31 -7.79
N ILE A 132 -13.59 -6.82 -6.86
CA ILE A 132 -13.41 -8.25 -6.62
C ILE A 132 -14.02 -8.71 -5.29
N GLY A 133 -14.85 -7.85 -4.67
CA GLY A 133 -15.58 -8.16 -3.44
C GLY A 133 -14.81 -7.97 -2.15
N ILE A 134 -13.62 -7.32 -2.19
CA ILE A 134 -12.85 -6.95 -1.00
C ILE A 134 -13.39 -5.63 -0.49
N SER A 135 -14.27 -5.66 0.50
CA SER A 135 -14.99 -4.48 1.02
C SER A 135 -14.56 -4.04 2.42
N ASN A 136 -13.86 -4.89 3.16
CA ASN A 136 -13.49 -4.65 4.55
C ASN A 136 -12.01 -5.01 4.81
N ALA A 137 -11.43 -4.49 5.88
CA ALA A 137 -10.01 -4.66 6.20
C ALA A 137 -9.59 -6.14 6.31
N HIS A 138 -10.38 -6.97 6.99
CA HIS A 138 -10.09 -8.40 7.15
C HIS A 138 -10.15 -9.20 5.84
N HIS A 139 -10.86 -8.72 4.82
CA HIS A 139 -10.93 -9.36 3.51
C HIS A 139 -9.62 -9.29 2.72
N PHE A 140 -8.69 -8.43 3.12
CA PHE A 140 -7.36 -8.36 2.50
C PHE A 140 -6.42 -9.48 2.92
N TYR A 141 -6.83 -10.38 3.81
CA TYR A 141 -5.99 -11.44 4.34
C TYR A 141 -6.63 -12.80 4.14
N THR A 142 -5.81 -13.84 3.99
CA THR A 142 -6.29 -15.20 4.20
C THR A 142 -6.66 -15.38 5.68
N LYS A 143 -7.60 -16.27 6.01
CA LYS A 143 -7.99 -16.49 7.42
C LYS A 143 -6.78 -16.90 8.28
N ARG A 144 -5.86 -17.70 7.75
CA ARG A 144 -4.63 -18.09 8.45
C ARG A 144 -3.77 -16.87 8.80
N ASN A 145 -3.49 -16.00 7.83
CA ASN A 145 -2.68 -14.82 8.08
C ASN A 145 -3.40 -13.81 8.99
N LEU A 146 -4.71 -13.64 8.83
CA LEU A 146 -5.50 -12.77 9.69
C LEU A 146 -5.42 -13.21 11.15
N TYR A 147 -5.57 -14.51 11.43
CA TYR A 147 -5.51 -15.07 12.78
C TYR A 147 -4.11 -14.94 13.40
N VAL A 148 -3.06 -15.21 12.65
CA VAL A 148 -1.69 -15.02 13.14
C VAL A 148 -1.39 -13.56 13.41
N LEU A 149 -1.81 -12.65 12.53
CA LEU A 149 -1.63 -11.21 12.72
C LEU A 149 -2.32 -10.72 13.99
N SER A 150 -3.58 -11.11 14.22
CA SER A 150 -4.33 -10.67 15.40
C SER A 150 -3.75 -11.25 16.69
N ALA A 151 -3.27 -12.51 16.69
CA ALA A 151 -2.56 -13.06 17.82
C ALA A 151 -1.29 -12.28 18.15
N LEU A 152 -0.46 -11.99 17.15
CA LEU A 152 0.77 -11.23 17.32
C LEU A 152 0.47 -9.78 17.74
N TRP A 153 -0.56 -9.16 17.16
CA TRP A 153 -0.99 -7.80 17.51
C TRP A 153 -1.40 -7.70 18.96
N ASN A 154 -2.17 -8.68 19.45
CA ASN A 154 -2.57 -8.76 20.85
C ASN A 154 -1.36 -9.03 21.77
N ALA A 155 -0.49 -9.98 21.41
CA ALA A 155 0.71 -10.31 22.19
C ALA A 155 1.67 -9.11 22.33
N PHE A 156 1.71 -8.21 21.34
CA PHE A 156 2.59 -7.05 21.32
C PHE A 156 1.92 -5.74 21.76
N VAL A 157 0.77 -5.81 22.44
CA VAL A 157 0.00 -4.63 22.87
C VAL A 157 0.84 -3.60 23.65
N ASN A 158 1.72 -4.07 24.54
CA ASN A 158 2.60 -3.25 25.37
C ASN A 158 4.06 -3.19 24.84
N LEU A 159 4.30 -3.64 23.61
CA LEU A 159 5.62 -3.69 23.00
C LEU A 159 5.64 -2.87 21.69
N PRO A 160 5.96 -1.56 21.76
CA PRO A 160 5.93 -0.68 20.58
C PRO A 160 6.79 -1.19 19.41
N LEU A 161 7.99 -1.70 19.69
CA LEU A 161 8.86 -2.29 18.65
C LEU A 161 8.27 -3.59 18.07
N GLY A 162 7.54 -4.36 18.87
CA GLY A 162 6.80 -5.53 18.40
C GLY A 162 5.71 -5.13 17.41
N ARG A 163 4.89 -4.14 17.74
CA ARG A 163 3.87 -3.59 16.81
C ARG A 163 4.50 -3.00 15.55
N LEU A 164 5.60 -2.27 15.67
CA LEU A 164 6.35 -1.76 14.53
C LEU A 164 6.83 -2.88 13.60
N SER A 165 7.25 -4.03 14.14
CA SER A 165 7.62 -5.19 13.32
C SER A 165 6.44 -5.77 12.55
N ILE A 166 5.23 -5.79 13.14
CA ILE A 166 4.00 -6.22 12.46
C ILE A 166 3.61 -5.23 11.36
N THR A 167 3.61 -3.91 11.64
CA THR A 167 3.22 -2.89 10.65
C THR A 167 4.07 -2.96 9.39
N SER A 168 5.33 -3.33 9.50
CA SER A 168 6.24 -3.50 8.36
C SER A 168 5.82 -4.62 7.39
N VAL A 169 5.02 -5.58 7.84
CA VAL A 169 4.58 -6.73 7.05
C VAL A 169 3.09 -6.70 6.67
N LEU A 170 2.27 -5.88 7.35
CA LEU A 170 0.81 -5.85 7.20
C LEU A 170 0.35 -5.79 5.74
N ILE A 171 0.85 -4.83 4.98
CA ILE A 171 0.42 -4.62 3.59
C ILE A 171 1.32 -5.38 2.62
N LYS A 172 2.62 -5.20 2.74
CA LYS A 172 3.57 -5.64 1.71
C LYS A 172 3.65 -7.15 1.57
N THR A 173 3.48 -7.90 2.65
CA THR A 173 3.80 -9.35 2.66
C THR A 173 2.75 -10.23 3.31
N ALA A 174 1.90 -9.70 4.19
CA ALA A 174 0.87 -10.47 4.88
C ALA A 174 -0.46 -10.50 4.15
N SER A 175 -0.76 -9.44 3.38
CA SER A 175 -2.04 -9.28 2.69
C SER A 175 -2.05 -9.95 1.32
N LEU A 176 -3.25 -10.03 0.71
CA LEU A 176 -3.47 -10.47 -0.67
C LEU A 176 -2.87 -9.51 -1.73
N LEU A 177 -2.32 -8.38 -1.32
CA LEU A 177 -1.57 -7.48 -2.20
C LEU A 177 -0.17 -8.03 -2.54
N HIS A 178 0.27 -9.12 -1.89
CA HIS A 178 1.61 -9.69 -2.07
C HIS A 178 1.76 -10.34 -3.43
N ASN A 179 2.29 -9.61 -4.38
CA ASN A 179 2.56 -10.05 -5.74
C ASN A 179 3.72 -11.04 -5.81
N ILE A 180 3.67 -11.91 -6.81
CA ILE A 180 4.74 -12.82 -7.17
C ILE A 180 5.23 -12.52 -8.59
N GLY A 181 6.53 -12.59 -8.78
CA GLY A 181 7.16 -12.60 -10.10
C GLY A 181 7.67 -13.99 -10.44
N LEU A 182 7.72 -14.33 -11.71
CA LEU A 182 8.29 -15.55 -12.21
C LEU A 182 9.50 -15.20 -13.09
N LYS A 183 10.64 -15.75 -12.77
CA LYS A 183 11.87 -15.52 -13.53
C LYS A 183 12.84 -16.69 -13.35
N ASP A 184 13.41 -17.16 -14.46
CA ASP A 184 14.48 -18.17 -14.48
C ASP A 184 14.16 -19.44 -13.66
N GLY A 185 12.94 -19.95 -13.78
CA GLY A 185 12.48 -21.14 -13.06
C GLY A 185 12.23 -20.92 -11.57
N LYS A 186 12.12 -19.67 -11.11
CA LYS A 186 11.96 -19.32 -9.70
C LYS A 186 10.78 -18.40 -9.47
N ILE A 187 10.12 -18.59 -8.32
CA ILE A 187 9.13 -17.65 -7.81
C ILE A 187 9.86 -16.58 -7.01
N ASN A 188 9.73 -15.34 -7.47
CA ASN A 188 10.21 -14.15 -6.77
C ASN A 188 9.06 -13.52 -5.98
N LEU A 189 9.25 -13.32 -4.69
CA LEU A 189 8.29 -12.72 -3.78
C LEU A 189 8.46 -11.20 -3.79
N ALA A 190 7.78 -10.51 -4.71
CA ALA A 190 7.96 -9.08 -4.98
C ALA A 190 7.31 -8.17 -3.93
N GLY A 191 6.32 -8.67 -3.18
CA GLY A 191 5.51 -7.88 -2.26
C GLY A 191 4.42 -7.06 -2.99
N ALA A 192 3.73 -6.19 -2.25
CA ALA A 192 2.70 -5.32 -2.82
C ALA A 192 3.29 -4.31 -3.81
N LEU A 193 2.53 -3.97 -4.84
CA LEU A 193 2.89 -2.87 -5.73
C LEU A 193 2.83 -1.54 -4.95
N PRO A 194 3.84 -0.68 -5.10
CA PRO A 194 3.85 0.60 -4.42
C PRO A 194 2.70 1.50 -4.92
N ASN A 195 2.13 2.27 -4.01
CA ASN A 195 1.09 3.26 -4.29
C ASN A 195 -0.19 2.71 -4.94
N ALA A 196 -0.53 1.45 -4.68
CA ALA A 196 -1.73 0.81 -5.20
C ALA A 196 -2.27 -0.24 -4.21
N LEU A 197 -3.59 -0.40 -4.20
CA LEU A 197 -4.28 -1.51 -3.54
C LEU A 197 -4.58 -2.62 -4.56
N TYR A 198 -3.62 -2.91 -5.42
CA TYR A 198 -3.73 -3.91 -6.48
C TYR A 198 -3.62 -5.33 -5.92
N ILE A 199 -4.62 -6.14 -6.17
CA ILE A 199 -4.63 -7.56 -5.80
C ILE A 199 -4.38 -8.40 -7.05
N PRO A 200 -3.19 -9.00 -7.19
CA PRO A 200 -2.84 -9.79 -8.36
C PRO A 200 -3.61 -11.12 -8.41
N SER A 201 -3.73 -11.71 -9.62
CA SER A 201 -4.40 -13.01 -9.78
C SER A 201 -3.64 -14.17 -9.14
N ASN A 202 -2.33 -14.04 -8.97
CA ASN A 202 -1.51 -14.97 -8.21
C ASN A 202 -0.87 -14.23 -7.05
N VAL A 203 -1.14 -14.66 -5.82
CA VAL A 203 -0.65 -14.02 -4.59
C VAL A 203 0.11 -15.01 -3.72
N ALA A 204 1.08 -14.51 -2.96
CA ALA A 204 1.81 -15.32 -1.99
C ALA A 204 1.33 -15.07 -0.56
N GLU A 205 0.82 -16.11 0.08
CA GLU A 205 0.56 -16.13 1.51
C GLU A 205 1.80 -16.63 2.25
N ARG A 206 2.49 -15.73 2.92
CA ARG A 206 3.77 -16.01 3.57
C ARG A 206 3.62 -16.44 5.03
N ASN A 207 4.65 -17.17 5.52
CA ASN A 207 4.76 -17.50 6.94
C ASN A 207 5.08 -16.23 7.75
N LEU A 208 4.09 -15.76 8.51
CA LEU A 208 4.19 -14.50 9.26
C LEU A 208 5.13 -14.60 10.46
N PHE A 209 5.26 -15.75 11.09
CA PHE A 209 6.19 -15.91 12.21
C PHE A 209 7.64 -15.66 11.77
N GLU A 210 8.03 -16.16 10.59
CA GLU A 210 9.37 -15.89 10.05
C GLU A 210 9.56 -14.43 9.67
N LEU A 211 8.54 -13.82 9.04
CA LEU A 211 8.61 -12.43 8.64
C LEU A 211 8.74 -11.48 9.82
N VAL A 212 7.90 -11.66 10.85
CA VAL A 212 7.93 -10.82 12.05
C VAL A 212 9.20 -11.05 12.85
N SER A 213 9.65 -12.30 13.00
CA SER A 213 10.94 -12.62 13.66
C SER A 213 12.09 -11.90 12.96
N GLY A 214 12.16 -11.99 11.63
CA GLY A 214 13.20 -11.30 10.86
C GLY A 214 13.16 -9.78 11.06
N LYS A 215 11.96 -9.17 11.16
CA LYS A 215 11.82 -7.74 11.45
C LYS A 215 12.24 -7.35 12.85
N ILE A 216 11.97 -8.20 13.83
CA ILE A 216 12.47 -8.00 15.21
C ILE A 216 14.00 -8.03 15.23
N ASP A 217 14.62 -8.95 14.48
CA ASP A 217 16.09 -9.01 14.40
C ASP A 217 16.68 -7.79 13.66
N ASP A 218 16.00 -7.27 12.63
CA ASP A 218 16.36 -6.00 11.98
C ASP A 218 16.33 -4.83 13.00
N LEU A 219 15.26 -4.73 13.79
CA LEU A 219 15.09 -3.71 14.81
C LEU A 219 16.15 -3.80 15.93
N LYS A 220 16.50 -5.02 16.36
CA LYS A 220 17.58 -5.24 17.33
C LYS A 220 18.93 -4.73 16.81
N ARG A 221 19.21 -4.94 15.52
CA ARG A 221 20.45 -4.47 14.87
C ARG A 221 20.49 -2.96 14.67
N ALA A 222 19.35 -2.33 14.53
CA ALA A 222 19.26 -0.88 14.26
C ALA A 222 19.77 0.00 15.41
N ASN A 223 20.01 -0.57 16.60
CA ASN A 223 20.60 0.07 17.78
C ASN A 223 20.13 1.52 17.98
N PHE A 224 18.85 1.70 18.33
CA PHE A 224 18.30 3.02 18.54
C PHE A 224 19.00 3.70 19.74
N GLU A 225 19.85 4.72 19.49
CA GLU A 225 20.39 5.57 20.54
C GLU A 225 19.26 6.32 21.25
N ARG A 226 18.96 5.92 22.49
CA ARG A 226 17.88 6.49 23.31
C ARG A 226 18.10 7.93 23.75
N ASN A 227 19.31 8.46 23.59
CA ASN A 227 19.74 9.70 24.24
C ASN A 227 19.58 10.99 23.42
N LYS A 228 19.09 10.91 22.18
CA LYS A 228 18.80 12.11 21.38
C LYS A 228 17.30 12.31 21.32
N ILE A 229 16.78 13.16 22.20
CA ILE A 229 15.37 13.56 22.19
C ILE A 229 15.11 14.24 20.84
N ARG A 230 14.29 13.58 20.03
CA ARG A 230 13.73 14.17 18.82
C ARG A 230 12.24 14.18 19.01
N GLN A 231 11.64 15.33 18.79
CA GLN A 231 10.19 15.42 18.81
C GLN A 231 9.66 14.94 17.46
N ILE A 232 8.89 13.86 17.45
CA ILE A 232 8.10 13.45 16.30
C ILE A 232 6.69 13.97 16.57
N ILE A 233 6.26 14.92 15.76
CA ILE A 233 4.89 15.42 15.78
C ILE A 233 4.14 14.66 14.69
N ASN A 234 3.23 13.80 15.13
CA ASN A 234 2.31 13.14 14.22
C ASN A 234 1.08 14.02 14.03
N THR A 235 1.03 14.72 12.91
CA THR A 235 -0.17 15.44 12.48
C THR A 235 -0.57 14.93 11.12
N SER A 236 -1.86 14.66 10.93
CA SER A 236 -2.38 14.12 9.69
C SER A 236 -2.24 15.13 8.54
N SER A 237 -2.27 16.40 8.81
CA SER A 237 -2.13 17.45 7.79
C SER A 237 -1.86 18.82 8.42
N LEU A 238 -0.99 19.62 7.79
CA LEU A 238 -0.82 21.02 8.13
C LEU A 238 -2.05 21.88 7.79
N SER A 239 -2.94 21.42 6.91
CA SER A 239 -4.21 22.08 6.60
C SER A 239 -5.33 21.77 7.58
N GLY A 240 -5.18 20.77 8.42
CA GLY A 240 -6.14 20.39 9.48
C GLY A 240 -5.87 21.06 10.82
N SER A 241 -6.45 20.48 11.88
CA SER A 241 -6.18 20.88 13.26
C SER A 241 -4.72 20.59 13.58
N PHE A 242 -3.93 21.61 13.64
CA PHE A 242 -2.55 21.52 14.06
C PHE A 242 -2.48 21.57 15.58
N SER A 243 -1.73 20.66 16.18
CA SER A 243 -1.48 20.73 17.63
C SER A 243 -0.86 22.08 17.98
N GLU A 244 -1.44 22.83 18.90
CA GLU A 244 -0.98 24.13 19.39
C GLU A 244 0.39 24.08 20.08
N THR A 245 1.06 22.93 20.04
CA THR A 245 2.33 22.68 20.72
C THR A 245 3.55 23.32 20.03
N MET A 246 3.43 23.79 18.77
CA MET A 246 4.52 24.45 18.08
C MET A 246 4.44 25.97 18.21
N VAL A 247 5.52 26.55 18.71
CA VAL A 247 5.63 27.99 18.93
C VAL A 247 5.85 28.71 17.59
N PRO A 248 5.11 29.79 17.27
CA PRO A 248 5.37 30.61 16.10
C PRO A 248 6.81 31.14 16.08
N ASN A 249 7.40 31.29 14.89
CA ASN A 249 8.77 31.74 14.68
C ASN A 249 9.82 30.92 15.46
N SER A 250 9.63 29.61 15.54
CA SER A 250 10.54 28.71 16.26
C SER A 250 11.46 27.91 15.36
N LEU A 251 11.14 27.79 14.06
CA LEU A 251 11.90 26.97 13.12
C LEU A 251 12.94 27.81 12.35
N ASP A 252 14.14 27.28 12.19
CA ASP A 252 15.20 27.88 11.41
C ASP A 252 15.20 27.47 9.94
N TYR A 253 14.57 26.32 9.62
CA TYR A 253 14.47 25.80 8.27
C TYR A 253 13.32 24.80 8.17
N ILE A 254 12.65 24.81 7.01
CA ILE A 254 11.61 23.84 6.67
C ILE A 254 11.95 23.17 5.35
N PHE A 255 11.88 21.84 5.31
CA PHE A 255 11.89 21.05 4.08
C PHE A 255 10.60 20.26 3.99
N ILE A 256 9.90 20.33 2.85
CA ILE A 256 8.66 19.61 2.61
C ILE A 256 8.64 18.96 1.23
N ASP A 257 8.03 17.79 1.17
CA ASP A 257 7.66 17.04 -0.03
C ASP A 257 6.13 16.86 0.01
N PRO A 258 5.36 17.84 -0.51
CA PRO A 258 3.91 17.82 -0.42
C PRO A 258 3.30 16.85 -1.43
N PRO A 259 2.03 16.45 -1.28
CA PRO A 259 1.33 15.67 -2.28
C PRO A 259 1.33 16.33 -3.66
N PHE A 260 1.60 15.55 -4.72
CA PHE A 260 1.71 16.05 -6.11
C PHE A 260 0.36 16.02 -6.84
N GLY A 261 -0.67 16.67 -6.28
CA GLY A 261 -2.02 16.67 -6.86
C GLY A 261 -2.73 15.32 -6.68
N SER A 262 -3.07 14.63 -7.78
CA SER A 262 -3.79 13.35 -7.79
C SER A 262 -2.88 12.11 -7.81
N ASN A 263 -1.60 12.24 -7.54
CA ASN A 263 -0.64 11.14 -7.65
C ASN A 263 -0.83 10.08 -6.56
N LEU A 264 -0.88 10.51 -5.30
CA LEU A 264 -1.05 9.66 -4.13
C LEU A 264 -2.27 10.09 -3.32
N HIS A 265 -3.07 9.11 -2.89
CA HIS A 265 -4.22 9.28 -2.01
C HIS A 265 -3.89 8.59 -0.69
N TYR A 266 -3.25 9.32 0.22
CA TYR A 266 -2.64 8.77 1.43
C TYR A 266 -3.66 8.14 2.36
N SER A 267 -4.81 8.78 2.59
CA SER A 267 -5.90 8.25 3.41
C SER A 267 -6.48 6.93 2.89
N GLU A 268 -6.46 6.72 1.56
CA GLU A 268 -6.92 5.48 0.94
C GLU A 268 -5.87 4.38 1.04
N LEU A 269 -4.61 4.73 0.77
CA LEU A 269 -3.49 3.79 0.76
C LEU A 269 -3.08 3.35 2.17
N SER A 270 -3.25 4.23 3.17
CA SER A 270 -2.95 3.95 4.57
C SER A 270 -4.05 3.18 5.30
N PHE A 271 -5.21 2.99 4.68
CA PHE A 271 -6.39 2.38 5.29
C PHE A 271 -6.09 1.10 6.09
N LEU A 272 -5.32 0.17 5.52
CA LEU A 272 -5.03 -1.09 6.21
C LEU A 272 -4.19 -0.92 7.48
N TRP A 273 -3.22 0.02 7.51
CA TRP A 273 -2.49 0.33 8.73
C TRP A 273 -3.39 1.00 9.75
N GLU A 274 -4.18 1.98 9.30
CA GLU A 274 -5.08 2.77 10.15
C GLU A 274 -6.15 1.88 10.79
N ALA A 275 -6.71 0.93 10.04
CA ALA A 275 -7.64 -0.06 10.57
C ALA A 275 -7.04 -0.89 11.72
N TRP A 276 -5.79 -1.36 11.59
CA TRP A 276 -5.11 -2.09 12.66
C TRP A 276 -4.79 -1.22 13.89
N PHE A 277 -4.58 0.08 13.70
CA PHE A 277 -4.39 1.02 14.81
C PHE A 277 -5.70 1.53 15.41
N GLY A 278 -6.83 1.32 14.76
CA GLY A 278 -8.14 1.86 15.17
C GLY A 278 -8.22 3.39 15.06
N VAL A 279 -7.44 3.98 14.14
CA VAL A 279 -7.39 5.43 13.91
C VAL A 279 -7.50 5.68 12.42
N MET A 280 -8.53 6.41 12.00
CA MET A 280 -8.76 6.76 10.59
C MET A 280 -8.40 8.22 10.33
N THR A 281 -7.65 8.45 9.26
CA THR A 281 -7.31 9.80 8.80
C THR A 281 -8.57 10.58 8.40
N ASP A 282 -8.72 11.80 8.93
CA ASP A 282 -9.71 12.74 8.41
C ASP A 282 -9.32 13.17 6.98
N LYS A 283 -10.19 12.84 6.03
CA LYS A 283 -9.97 13.11 4.62
C LYS A 283 -10.19 14.58 4.25
N GLN A 284 -10.95 15.33 5.05
CA GLN A 284 -11.32 16.70 4.71
C GLN A 284 -10.09 17.61 4.51
N PRO A 285 -9.12 17.64 5.43
CA PRO A 285 -7.92 18.47 5.28
C PRO A 285 -6.82 17.84 4.41
N GLU A 286 -7.01 16.67 3.83
CA GLU A 286 -6.01 16.04 2.98
C GLU A 286 -5.79 16.85 1.70
N ALA A 287 -4.59 17.44 1.52
CA ALA A 287 -4.25 18.35 0.44
C ALA A 287 -3.91 17.59 -0.87
N ILE A 288 -4.91 16.98 -1.49
CA ILE A 288 -4.81 16.22 -2.75
C ILE A 288 -5.91 16.61 -3.72
N GLU A 289 -5.71 16.30 -5.00
CA GLU A 289 -6.81 16.21 -5.95
C GLU A 289 -7.42 14.80 -5.87
N ASN A 290 -8.74 14.69 -5.66
CA ASN A 290 -9.44 13.40 -5.56
C ASN A 290 -10.89 13.57 -6.03
N ARG A 291 -11.28 12.81 -7.05
CA ARG A 291 -12.61 12.91 -7.66
C ARG A 291 -13.71 12.44 -6.71
N THR A 292 -13.46 11.34 -6.01
CA THR A 292 -14.44 10.76 -5.07
C THR A 292 -14.69 11.69 -3.89
N GLN A 293 -13.66 12.41 -3.43
CA GLN A 293 -13.77 13.43 -2.38
C GLN A 293 -14.25 14.79 -2.92
N LYS A 294 -14.52 14.91 -4.23
CA LYS A 294 -14.90 16.16 -4.92
C LYS A 294 -13.87 17.28 -4.78
N LYS A 295 -12.60 16.93 -4.67
CA LYS A 295 -11.48 17.86 -4.57
C LYS A 295 -10.81 18.03 -5.93
N GLY A 296 -11.08 19.15 -6.58
CA GLY A 296 -10.41 19.58 -7.82
C GLY A 296 -9.16 20.40 -7.52
N ILE A 297 -8.56 20.93 -8.57
CA ILE A 297 -7.33 21.75 -8.51
C ILE A 297 -7.48 23.00 -7.63
N GLY A 298 -8.65 23.63 -7.61
CA GLY A 298 -8.93 24.80 -6.76
C GLY A 298 -8.91 24.46 -5.27
N GLU A 299 -9.52 23.34 -4.89
CA GLU A 299 -9.52 22.86 -3.51
C GLU A 299 -8.12 22.40 -3.08
N TYR A 300 -7.40 21.71 -3.95
CA TYR A 300 -6.00 21.36 -3.73
C TYR A 300 -5.15 22.61 -3.44
N ARG A 301 -5.27 23.67 -4.28
CA ARG A 301 -4.57 24.93 -4.04
C ARG A 301 -4.93 25.55 -2.69
N ARG A 302 -6.22 25.64 -2.36
CA ARG A 302 -6.70 26.18 -1.09
C ARG A 302 -6.07 25.46 0.11
N LEU A 303 -6.06 24.12 0.09
CA LEU A 303 -5.47 23.30 1.16
C LEU A 303 -3.95 23.45 1.22
N MET A 304 -3.27 23.55 0.08
CA MET A 304 -1.83 23.81 0.03
C MET A 304 -1.48 25.20 0.54
N THR A 305 -2.28 26.23 0.23
CA THR A 305 -2.11 27.57 0.81
C THR A 305 -2.18 27.51 2.34
N GLN A 306 -3.16 26.83 2.91
CA GLN A 306 -3.25 26.64 4.37
C GLN A 306 -2.03 25.95 4.96
N CYS A 307 -1.48 24.94 4.29
CA CYS A 307 -0.25 24.28 4.72
C CYS A 307 0.93 25.25 4.72
N PHE A 308 1.06 26.06 3.68
CA PHE A 308 2.16 27.04 3.58
C PHE A 308 1.98 28.20 4.55
N GLU A 309 0.78 28.70 4.82
CA GLU A 309 0.49 29.70 5.86
C GLU A 309 0.93 29.19 7.25
N ARG A 310 0.68 27.91 7.56
CA ARG A 310 1.15 27.29 8.78
C ARG A 310 2.67 27.20 8.83
N ALA A 311 3.29 26.76 7.74
CA ALA A 311 4.76 26.73 7.62
C ALA A 311 5.35 28.12 7.80
N TYR A 312 4.71 29.15 7.20
CA TYR A 312 5.10 30.54 7.35
C TYR A 312 5.02 31.03 8.79
N THR A 313 3.96 30.68 9.51
CA THR A 313 3.78 31.03 10.92
C THR A 313 4.91 30.44 11.80
N LEU A 314 5.31 29.20 11.53
CA LEU A 314 6.32 28.49 12.30
C LEU A 314 7.77 28.91 11.98
N LEU A 315 8.02 29.32 10.75
CA LEU A 315 9.35 29.73 10.29
C LEU A 315 9.70 31.11 10.82
N ARG A 316 10.94 31.29 11.28
CA ARG A 316 11.46 32.61 11.69
C ARG A 316 11.59 33.55 10.49
N PRO A 317 11.38 34.86 10.67
CA PRO A 317 11.68 35.85 9.62
C PRO A 317 13.12 35.73 9.11
N GLY A 318 13.32 35.90 7.81
CA GLY A 318 14.64 35.78 7.15
C GLY A 318 15.11 34.33 6.97
N ARG A 319 14.28 33.34 7.27
CA ARG A 319 14.61 31.91 7.14
C ARG A 319 13.98 31.28 5.90
N TRP A 320 14.50 30.10 5.55
CA TRP A 320 14.23 29.46 4.28
C TRP A 320 13.34 28.23 4.40
N MET A 321 12.54 28.01 3.38
CA MET A 321 11.80 26.77 3.14
C MET A 321 12.19 26.22 1.77
N THR A 322 12.38 24.91 1.71
CA THR A 322 12.53 24.17 0.45
C THR A 322 11.33 23.27 0.22
N VAL A 323 10.76 23.36 -0.97
CA VAL A 323 9.65 22.51 -1.42
C VAL A 323 10.16 21.64 -2.56
N GLU A 324 10.22 20.33 -2.37
CA GLU A 324 10.41 19.36 -3.45
C GLU A 324 9.07 19.04 -4.08
N PHE A 325 8.99 19.09 -5.40
CA PHE A 325 7.72 18.90 -6.08
C PHE A 325 7.89 18.29 -7.47
N SER A 326 7.01 17.36 -7.84
CA SER A 326 7.06 16.65 -9.12
C SER A 326 5.67 16.47 -9.70
N ASN A 327 5.40 17.09 -10.85
CA ASN A 327 4.16 16.88 -11.59
C ASN A 327 4.37 17.18 -13.09
N THR A 328 3.66 16.45 -13.97
CA THR A 328 3.72 16.68 -15.43
C THR A 328 2.86 17.85 -15.90
N LYS A 329 1.90 18.27 -15.08
CA LYS A 329 0.91 19.28 -15.45
C LYS A 329 1.35 20.68 -15.01
N ALA A 330 1.55 21.59 -15.95
CA ALA A 330 1.91 22.98 -15.67
C ALA A 330 0.90 23.69 -14.74
N ILE A 331 -0.38 23.34 -14.83
CA ILE A 331 -1.41 23.91 -13.95
C ILE A 331 -1.19 23.59 -12.47
N VAL A 332 -0.71 22.39 -12.14
CA VAL A 332 -0.42 22.02 -10.75
C VAL A 332 0.77 22.81 -10.22
N TRP A 333 1.79 23.03 -11.06
CA TRP A 333 2.94 23.89 -10.81
C TRP A 333 2.55 25.31 -10.44
N ASN A 334 1.76 25.94 -11.31
CA ASN A 334 1.31 27.31 -11.11
C ASN A 334 0.51 27.44 -9.79
N ASN A 335 -0.28 26.43 -9.45
CA ASN A 335 -1.04 26.44 -8.20
C ASN A 335 -0.14 26.34 -6.95
N ILE A 336 0.96 25.59 -6.99
CA ILE A 336 1.92 25.51 -5.88
C ILE A 336 2.64 26.86 -5.70
N GLN A 337 3.10 27.49 -6.81
CA GLN A 337 3.74 28.79 -6.74
C GLN A 337 2.78 29.88 -6.23
N THR A 338 1.54 29.88 -6.72
CA THR A 338 0.49 30.78 -6.24
C THR A 338 0.23 30.58 -4.74
N ALA A 339 0.11 29.32 -4.29
CA ALA A 339 -0.14 29.00 -2.89
C ALA A 339 1.02 29.46 -1.96
N LEU A 340 2.28 29.37 -2.43
CA LEU A 340 3.44 29.91 -1.71
C LEU A 340 3.38 31.43 -1.58
N ASN A 341 3.08 32.13 -2.69
CA ASN A 341 2.97 33.59 -2.69
C ASN A 341 1.78 34.06 -1.84
N ASP A 342 0.62 33.40 -1.95
CA ASP A 342 -0.57 33.69 -1.14
C ASP A 342 -0.29 33.53 0.36
N ALA A 343 0.55 32.56 0.74
CA ALA A 343 0.98 32.36 2.13
C ALA A 343 2.04 33.37 2.61
N GLY A 344 2.54 34.26 1.74
CA GLY A 344 3.50 35.30 2.08
C GLY A 344 4.97 34.95 1.86
N PHE A 345 5.29 33.78 1.30
CA PHE A 345 6.67 33.44 0.95
C PHE A 345 7.13 34.17 -0.32
N VAL A 346 8.42 34.51 -0.36
CA VAL A 346 9.10 34.99 -1.57
C VAL A 346 9.86 33.83 -2.18
N ILE A 347 9.51 33.47 -3.43
CA ILE A 347 10.23 32.45 -4.20
C ILE A 347 11.50 33.07 -4.74
N SER A 348 12.65 32.53 -4.31
CA SER A 348 13.96 33.03 -4.72
C SER A 348 14.52 32.26 -5.91
N ASN A 349 14.37 30.94 -5.93
CA ASN A 349 14.94 30.12 -6.98
C ASN A 349 14.12 28.85 -7.19
N THR A 350 14.15 28.34 -8.43
CA THR A 350 13.63 27.04 -8.79
C THR A 350 14.71 26.28 -9.55
N SER A 351 15.13 25.15 -9.02
CA SER A 351 16.16 24.30 -9.61
C SER A 351 15.60 22.90 -9.91
N VAL A 352 16.28 22.18 -10.80
CA VAL A 352 15.88 20.84 -11.24
C VAL A 352 16.75 19.77 -10.59
N LEU A 353 16.13 18.82 -9.90
CA LEU A 353 16.79 17.64 -9.37
C LEU A 353 16.66 16.49 -10.37
N LYS A 354 17.79 16.00 -10.89
CA LYS A 354 17.85 14.81 -11.74
C LYS A 354 17.81 13.55 -10.88
N LYS A 355 16.83 12.68 -11.08
CA LYS A 355 16.76 11.38 -10.40
C LYS A 355 17.81 10.43 -10.96
N GLY A 356 18.66 9.86 -10.09
CA GLY A 356 19.69 8.87 -10.49
C GLY A 356 19.08 7.53 -10.93
N GLN A 357 17.97 7.10 -10.30
CA GLN A 357 17.17 5.95 -10.74
C GLN A 357 15.70 6.39 -10.86
N GLY A 358 15.10 6.17 -12.04
CA GLY A 358 13.69 6.42 -12.25
C GLY A 358 12.82 5.45 -11.44
N SER A 359 11.66 5.93 -10.95
CA SER A 359 10.61 5.05 -10.40
C SER A 359 10.18 4.00 -11.45
N PHE A 360 9.51 2.93 -11.02
CA PHE A 360 8.96 1.92 -11.95
C PHE A 360 8.12 2.58 -13.06
N ASN A 361 7.28 3.56 -12.73
CA ASN A 361 6.55 4.33 -13.74
C ASN A 361 7.47 5.14 -14.67
N ALA A 362 8.58 5.65 -14.18
CA ALA A 362 9.54 6.39 -15.01
C ALA A 362 10.31 5.48 -15.96
N GLN A 363 10.42 4.19 -15.66
CA GLN A 363 11.05 3.19 -16.53
C GLN A 363 10.08 2.63 -17.57
N THR A 364 8.79 2.51 -17.22
CA THR A 364 7.77 1.86 -18.06
C THR A 364 6.91 2.82 -18.85
N ASN A 365 6.83 4.09 -18.44
CA ASN A 365 6.01 5.10 -19.11
C ASN A 365 6.88 6.25 -19.64
N PRO A 366 6.98 6.45 -20.96
CA PRO A 366 7.80 7.52 -21.56
C PRO A 366 7.32 8.94 -21.19
N THR A 367 6.07 9.10 -20.78
CA THR A 367 5.50 10.40 -20.37
C THR A 367 5.67 10.71 -18.88
N SER A 368 6.31 9.83 -18.11
CA SER A 368 6.51 10.05 -16.67
C SER A 368 7.58 11.12 -16.40
N VAL A 369 7.39 11.87 -15.30
CA VAL A 369 8.36 12.90 -14.87
C VAL A 369 9.65 12.23 -14.40
N LYS A 370 10.76 12.57 -15.05
CA LYS A 370 12.11 12.09 -14.71
C LYS A 370 12.90 13.07 -13.83
N GLN A 371 12.30 14.20 -13.51
CA GLN A 371 12.96 15.30 -12.78
C GLN A 371 12.00 15.85 -11.74
N ASP A 372 12.50 16.14 -10.56
CA ASP A 372 11.78 16.89 -9.56
C ASP A 372 12.25 18.34 -9.58
N LEU A 373 11.38 19.27 -9.20
CA LEU A 373 11.75 20.65 -9.02
C LEU A 373 11.93 20.95 -7.54
N ILE A 374 12.93 21.73 -7.25
CA ILE A 374 13.24 22.24 -5.93
C ILE A 374 12.95 23.73 -5.92
N ILE A 375 11.93 24.13 -5.17
CA ILE A 375 11.56 25.53 -4.98
C ILE A 375 12.18 26.00 -3.68
N SER A 376 13.05 27.00 -3.76
CA SER A 376 13.61 27.69 -2.59
C SER A 376 12.84 28.97 -2.36
N ALA A 377 12.19 29.07 -1.21
CA ALA A 377 11.41 30.22 -0.79
C ALA A 377 11.85 30.68 0.60
N TYR A 378 11.65 31.95 0.93
CA TYR A 378 11.99 32.46 2.24
C TYR A 378 10.87 33.34 2.82
N LYS A 379 10.84 33.41 4.15
CA LYS A 379 9.97 34.32 4.88
C LYS A 379 10.65 35.69 4.99
N PRO A 380 10.06 36.77 4.43
CA PRO A 380 10.60 38.13 4.56
C PRO A 380 10.86 38.53 6.01
N ASN A 381 11.89 39.32 6.23
CA ASN A 381 12.23 39.88 7.56
C ASN A 381 11.84 41.36 7.69
N GLY A 382 11.27 41.94 6.64
CA GLY A 382 10.82 43.32 6.61
C GLY A 382 11.94 44.37 6.38
N GLY A 383 13.18 43.92 6.09
CA GLY A 383 14.32 44.82 5.97
C GLY A 383 14.58 45.42 4.59
N PHE A 384 14.65 44.60 3.54
CA PHE A 384 15.08 45.04 2.18
C PHE A 384 14.11 44.63 1.05
N GLU A 385 12.98 44.06 1.36
CA GLU A 385 12.08 43.46 0.39
C GLU A 385 10.90 44.39 0.00
N LYS A 386 11.09 45.73 0.15
CA LYS A 386 10.13 46.76 -0.27
C LYS A 386 10.55 47.34 -1.60
#